data_14beb1d28964ab646b46a79a8ef21363
#
_entry.id   14beb1d28964ab646b46a79a8ef21363
#
_cell.length_a   1.000
_cell.length_b   1.000
_cell.length_c   1.000
_cell.angle_alpha   90.00
_cell.angle_beta   90.00
_cell.angle_gamma   90.00
#
_symmetry.space_group_name_H-M   'P 1'
#
loop_
_entity.id
_entity.type
_entity.pdbx_description
1 polymer ?
#
loop_
_entity_poly.entity_id
_entity_poly.type
_entity_poly.pdbx_seq_one_letter_code
_entity_poly.pdbx_strand_id
1 'polypeptide(L)'
;MMSAAIGIIGGSGVSGFDGLEDVEERRVETPFGEPSDVLVGGIFKGRKVWFLSRHGKNHTILPTEVNHRANFWALRSVGVRWVICATAVGSLKEAYSPRSVVLPDQYFDRTSQRANNTFCLLYTSPS
;
A
#
# COMPACT_ATOMS: atom_id res chain seq x y z
N MET A 1 -10.35 -21.66 -11.54
CA MET A 1 -10.64 -20.24 -11.30
C MET A 1 -9.54 -19.65 -10.43
N MET A 2 -8.84 -18.66 -10.91
CA MET A 2 -7.79 -18.03 -10.13
C MET A 2 -8.40 -17.13 -9.05
N SER A 3 -8.02 -17.36 -7.80
CA SER A 3 -8.38 -16.45 -6.71
C SER A 3 -7.75 -15.08 -6.94
N ALA A 4 -8.43 -14.02 -6.53
CA ALA A 4 -7.94 -12.67 -6.65
C ALA A 4 -6.63 -12.49 -5.87
N ALA A 5 -5.71 -11.70 -6.40
CA ALA A 5 -4.47 -11.38 -5.72
C ALA A 5 -4.71 -10.41 -4.55
N ILE A 6 -3.86 -10.52 -3.55
CA ILE A 6 -3.83 -9.60 -2.41
C ILE A 6 -2.67 -8.63 -2.63
N GLY A 7 -2.92 -7.35 -2.42
CA GLY A 7 -1.89 -6.32 -2.39
C GLY A 7 -1.57 -5.92 -0.95
N ILE A 8 -0.29 -5.71 -0.68
CA ILE A 8 0.18 -5.22 0.62
C ILE A 8 0.98 -3.94 0.36
N ILE A 9 0.48 -2.83 0.90
CA ILE A 9 1.19 -1.57 0.88
C ILE A 9 1.80 -1.38 2.26
N GLY A 10 3.13 -1.27 2.31
CA GLY A 10 3.85 -1.11 3.57
C GLY A 10 4.76 0.09 3.57
N GLY A 11 5.10 0.53 4.76
CA GLY A 11 6.18 1.47 5.00
C GLY A 11 7.51 0.74 5.16
N SER A 12 8.30 1.16 6.14
CA SER A 12 9.60 0.55 6.43
C SER A 12 9.46 -0.93 6.78
N GLY A 13 10.29 -1.76 6.17
CA GLY A 13 10.43 -3.16 6.53
C GLY A 13 9.39 -4.12 5.96
N VAL A 14 8.49 -3.65 5.12
CA VAL A 14 7.53 -4.52 4.43
C VAL A 14 7.89 -4.57 2.95
N SER A 15 8.88 -5.36 2.61
CA SER A 15 9.30 -5.59 1.22
C SER A 15 9.16 -7.05 0.80
N GLY A 16 8.47 -7.83 1.61
CA GLY A 16 8.31 -9.26 1.43
C GLY A 16 8.51 -9.98 2.76
N PHE A 17 8.29 -11.26 2.75
CA PHE A 17 8.52 -12.12 3.90
C PHE A 17 9.00 -13.49 3.43
N ASP A 18 9.57 -14.25 4.36
CA ASP A 18 10.03 -15.60 4.07
C ASP A 18 8.86 -16.50 3.65
N GLY A 19 9.11 -17.38 2.71
CA GLY A 19 8.10 -18.30 2.21
C GLY A 19 7.39 -17.85 0.94
N LEU A 20 7.78 -16.71 0.36
CA LEU A 20 7.32 -16.34 -0.99
C LEU A 20 8.00 -17.23 -2.03
N GLU A 21 7.19 -17.79 -2.92
CA GLU A 21 7.64 -18.56 -4.09
C GLU A 21 7.42 -17.73 -5.36
N ASP A 22 8.19 -18.04 -6.40
CA ASP A 22 8.07 -17.41 -7.72
C ASP A 22 8.09 -15.87 -7.64
N VAL A 23 9.07 -15.32 -6.93
CA VAL A 23 9.21 -13.88 -6.73
C VAL A 23 9.53 -13.19 -8.05
N GLU A 24 8.78 -12.13 -8.36
CA GLU A 24 8.99 -11.31 -9.55
C GLU A 24 8.87 -9.83 -9.21
N GLU A 25 9.55 -8.98 -9.97
CA GLU A 25 9.37 -7.54 -9.89
C GLU A 25 8.64 -7.07 -11.15
N ARG A 26 7.72 -6.11 -10.97
CA ARG A 26 6.99 -5.54 -12.09
C ARG A 26 6.92 -4.03 -11.97
N ARG A 27 7.44 -3.36 -12.98
CA ARG A 27 7.26 -1.92 -13.13
C ARG A 27 5.95 -1.66 -13.85
N VAL A 28 5.12 -0.79 -13.29
CA VAL A 28 3.82 -0.45 -13.86
C VAL A 28 3.78 1.04 -14.14
N GLU A 29 3.43 1.40 -15.37
CA GLU A 29 3.11 2.78 -15.73
C GLU A 29 1.61 3.02 -15.54
N THR A 30 1.25 4.17 -15.01
CA THR A 30 -0.14 4.52 -14.73
C THR A 30 -0.50 5.86 -15.33
N PRO A 31 -1.80 6.09 -15.62
CA PRO A 31 -2.24 7.41 -16.09
C PRO A 31 -2.16 8.50 -15.03
N PHE A 32 -1.84 8.16 -13.78
CA PHE A 32 -1.70 9.10 -12.67
C PHE A 32 -0.25 9.41 -12.31
N GLY A 33 0.70 8.97 -13.13
CA GLY A 33 2.11 9.10 -12.86
C GLY A 33 2.72 7.80 -12.34
N GLU A 34 3.91 7.89 -11.76
CA GLU A 34 4.61 6.70 -11.29
C GLU A 34 4.15 6.28 -9.89
N PRO A 35 3.99 4.96 -9.65
CA PRO A 35 3.87 4.44 -8.30
C PRO A 35 5.12 4.69 -7.47
N SER A 36 4.99 4.51 -6.15
CA SER A 36 6.10 4.73 -5.22
C SER A 36 7.31 3.84 -5.48
N ASP A 37 7.09 2.64 -6.01
CA ASP A 37 8.14 1.68 -6.31
C ASP A 37 7.64 0.66 -7.34
N VAL A 38 8.53 -0.24 -7.76
CA VAL A 38 8.14 -1.43 -8.50
C VAL A 38 7.29 -2.34 -7.60
N LEU A 39 6.39 -3.10 -8.19
CA LEU A 39 5.63 -4.09 -7.46
C LEU A 39 6.46 -5.37 -7.34
N VAL A 40 6.52 -5.92 -6.14
CA VAL A 40 7.17 -7.22 -5.88
C VAL A 40 6.08 -8.25 -5.65
N GLY A 41 5.98 -9.22 -6.55
CA GLY A 41 4.97 -10.27 -6.49
C GLY A 41 5.55 -11.62 -6.14
N GLY A 42 4.74 -12.48 -5.57
CA GLY A 42 5.10 -13.84 -5.25
C GLY A 42 3.88 -14.67 -4.88
N ILE A 43 4.10 -15.95 -4.68
CA ILE A 43 3.06 -16.88 -4.22
C ILE A 43 3.31 -17.17 -2.75
N PHE A 44 2.32 -16.95 -1.93
CA PHE A 44 2.35 -17.28 -0.51
C PHE A 44 1.16 -18.19 -0.18
N LYS A 45 1.47 -19.41 0.26
CA LYS A 45 0.46 -20.44 0.58
C LYS A 45 -0.60 -20.58 -0.51
N GLY A 46 -0.14 -20.67 -1.77
CA GLY A 46 -1.00 -20.85 -2.93
C GLY A 46 -1.73 -19.60 -3.43
N ARG A 47 -1.48 -18.44 -2.83
CA ARG A 47 -2.13 -17.19 -3.22
C ARG A 47 -1.13 -16.18 -3.74
N LYS A 48 -1.47 -15.52 -4.84
CA LYS A 48 -0.64 -14.44 -5.39
C LYS A 48 -0.73 -13.20 -4.48
N VAL A 49 0.43 -12.68 -4.11
CA VAL A 49 0.56 -11.49 -3.27
C VAL A 49 1.47 -10.50 -3.96
N TRP A 50 1.10 -9.22 -3.93
CA TRP A 50 1.90 -8.12 -4.45
C TRP A 50 2.23 -7.14 -3.33
N PHE A 51 3.51 -6.77 -3.25
CA PHE A 51 4.01 -5.81 -2.26
C PHE A 51 4.36 -4.50 -2.96
N LEU A 52 4.06 -3.39 -2.28
CA LEU A 52 4.44 -2.05 -2.73
C LEU A 52 4.96 -1.26 -1.54
N SER A 53 6.19 -0.75 -1.65
CA SER A 53 6.77 0.16 -0.66
C SER A 53 6.24 1.58 -0.87
N ARG A 54 5.45 2.07 0.08
CA ARG A 54 4.78 3.37 0.00
C ARG A 54 5.76 4.54 -0.15
N HIS A 55 6.91 4.48 0.51
CA HIS A 55 7.93 5.54 0.49
C HIS A 55 9.09 5.25 -0.46
N GLY A 56 8.96 4.23 -1.32
CA GLY A 56 10.03 3.78 -2.20
C GLY A 56 11.07 2.94 -1.47
N LYS A 57 11.93 2.31 -2.26
CA LYS A 57 12.92 1.34 -1.78
C LYS A 57 13.90 1.93 -0.77
N ASN A 58 14.25 3.20 -0.92
CA ASN A 58 15.23 3.90 -0.07
C ASN A 58 14.61 4.99 0.79
N HIS A 59 13.31 4.94 1.03
CA HIS A 59 12.57 5.97 1.79
C HIS A 59 12.78 7.39 1.25
N THR A 60 12.82 7.53 -0.07
CA THR A 60 13.06 8.82 -0.73
C THR A 60 11.80 9.66 -0.93
N ILE A 61 10.63 9.06 -0.74
CA ILE A 61 9.34 9.71 -0.97
C ILE A 61 8.75 10.15 0.37
N LEU A 62 8.49 11.45 0.50
CA LEU A 62 7.86 11.99 1.70
C LEU A 62 6.37 11.58 1.77
N PRO A 63 5.77 11.53 2.97
CA PRO A 63 4.36 11.17 3.11
C PRO A 63 3.41 12.03 2.27
N THR A 64 3.70 13.31 2.09
CA THR A 64 2.91 14.23 1.27
C THR A 64 3.09 14.00 -0.23
N GLU A 65 4.15 13.32 -0.63
CA GLU A 65 4.51 13.07 -2.03
C GLU A 65 4.04 11.71 -2.54
N VAL A 66 3.51 10.86 -1.65
CA VAL A 66 3.06 9.52 -2.04
C VAL A 66 1.91 9.63 -3.04
N ASN A 67 2.10 9.00 -4.20
CA ASN A 67 1.08 8.97 -5.25
C ASN A 67 0.14 7.80 -5.05
N HIS A 68 -0.86 8.00 -4.18
CA HIS A 68 -1.80 6.94 -3.81
C HIS A 68 -2.61 6.44 -5.00
N ARG A 69 -3.01 7.34 -5.92
CA ARG A 69 -3.78 6.94 -7.11
C ARG A 69 -2.97 6.01 -8.00
N ALA A 70 -1.72 6.35 -8.28
CA ALA A 70 -0.84 5.49 -9.07
C ALA A 70 -0.62 4.15 -8.38
N ASN A 71 -0.41 4.15 -7.06
CA ASN A 71 -0.20 2.94 -6.29
C ASN A 71 -1.38 1.97 -6.37
N PHE A 72 -2.59 2.47 -6.15
CA PHE A 72 -3.80 1.63 -6.22
C PHE A 72 -4.11 1.20 -7.65
N TRP A 73 -3.90 2.08 -8.61
CA TRP A 73 -4.09 1.72 -10.03
C TRP A 73 -3.14 0.60 -10.45
N ALA A 74 -1.86 0.71 -10.05
CA ALA A 74 -0.86 -0.31 -10.38
C ALA A 74 -1.22 -1.67 -9.77
N LEU A 75 -1.63 -1.70 -8.50
CA LEU A 75 -2.07 -2.94 -7.86
C LEU A 75 -3.29 -3.53 -8.56
N ARG A 76 -4.26 -2.69 -8.91
CA ARG A 76 -5.45 -3.16 -9.63
C ARG A 76 -5.09 -3.77 -10.98
N SER A 77 -4.13 -3.17 -11.70
CA SER A 77 -3.72 -3.63 -13.04
C SER A 77 -3.10 -5.02 -13.04
N VAL A 78 -2.52 -5.45 -11.93
CA VAL A 78 -1.93 -6.80 -11.78
C VAL A 78 -2.89 -7.81 -11.13
N GLY A 79 -4.17 -7.45 -11.00
CA GLY A 79 -5.21 -8.37 -10.53
C GLY A 79 -5.50 -8.33 -9.03
N VAL A 80 -4.97 -7.35 -8.31
CA VAL A 80 -5.26 -7.17 -6.88
C VAL A 80 -6.71 -6.73 -6.69
N ARG A 81 -7.41 -7.42 -5.78
CA ARG A 81 -8.79 -7.10 -5.39
C ARG A 81 -8.90 -6.67 -3.94
N TRP A 82 -7.95 -7.05 -3.11
CA TRP A 82 -7.93 -6.76 -1.68
C TRP A 82 -6.58 -6.15 -1.34
N VAL A 83 -6.60 -5.03 -0.63
CA VAL A 83 -5.38 -4.33 -0.23
C VAL A 83 -5.31 -4.27 1.29
N ILE A 84 -4.15 -4.67 1.81
CA ILE A 84 -3.81 -4.51 3.21
C ILE A 84 -2.76 -3.41 3.30
N CYS A 85 -3.05 -2.35 4.05
CA CYS A 85 -2.10 -1.28 4.31
C CYS A 85 -1.53 -1.47 5.71
N ALA A 86 -0.22 -1.67 5.79
CA ALA A 86 0.48 -1.82 7.04
C ALA A 86 1.27 -0.55 7.35
N THR A 87 1.13 -0.05 8.57
CA THR A 87 1.85 1.14 9.01
C THR A 87 2.23 1.01 10.49
N ALA A 88 3.36 1.58 10.85
CA ALA A 88 3.78 1.69 12.24
C ALA A 88 3.27 3.01 12.80
N VAL A 89 2.71 2.95 14.01
CA VAL A 89 2.14 4.12 14.68
C VAL A 89 2.56 4.14 16.15
N GLY A 90 2.57 5.33 16.74
CA GLY A 90 2.71 5.47 18.17
C GLY A 90 1.39 5.21 18.88
N SER A 91 1.43 4.55 20.01
CA SER A 91 0.25 4.27 20.82
C SER A 91 0.05 5.36 21.87
N LEU A 92 -1.20 5.78 22.04
CA LEU A 92 -1.63 6.69 23.10
C LEU A 92 -2.28 5.95 24.28
N LYS A 93 -2.33 4.61 24.21
CA LYS A 93 -2.93 3.76 25.26
C LYS A 93 -1.97 2.66 25.66
N GLU A 94 -1.86 2.41 26.97
CA GLU A 94 -1.03 1.32 27.48
C GLU A 94 -1.51 -0.06 27.04
N ALA A 95 -2.82 -0.22 26.83
CA ALA A 95 -3.39 -1.47 26.35
C ALA A 95 -2.85 -1.89 24.98
N TYR A 96 -2.36 -0.95 24.18
CA TYR A 96 -1.74 -1.21 22.88
C TYR A 96 -0.22 -1.04 23.00
N SER A 97 0.43 -2.03 23.59
CA SER A 97 1.87 -2.03 23.81
C SER A 97 2.66 -2.16 22.49
N PRO A 98 3.96 -1.83 22.49
CA PRO A 98 4.83 -2.09 21.34
C PRO A 98 4.71 -3.52 20.84
N ARG A 99 4.79 -3.70 19.52
CA ARG A 99 4.63 -4.97 18.80
C ARG A 99 3.21 -5.54 18.79
N SER A 100 2.23 -4.80 19.30
CA SER A 100 0.83 -5.14 19.11
C SER A 100 0.40 -4.86 17.66
N VAL A 101 -0.46 -5.72 17.12
CA VAL A 101 -1.11 -5.50 15.83
C VAL A 101 -2.55 -5.09 16.10
N VAL A 102 -2.95 -3.95 15.55
CA VAL A 102 -4.30 -3.40 15.74
C VAL A 102 -4.97 -3.28 14.37
N LEU A 103 -6.17 -3.79 14.27
CA LEU A 103 -7.02 -3.60 13.10
C LEU A 103 -8.08 -2.56 13.44
N PRO A 104 -7.94 -1.31 12.93
CA PRO A 104 -8.91 -0.27 13.24
C PRO A 104 -10.24 -0.51 12.52
N ASP A 105 -11.34 -0.16 13.15
CA ASP A 105 -12.66 -0.20 12.53
C ASP A 105 -13.06 1.13 11.90
N GLN A 106 -12.33 2.22 12.23
CA GLN A 106 -12.56 3.54 11.68
C GLN A 106 -11.31 4.40 11.85
N TYR A 107 -11.18 5.44 11.03
CA TYR A 107 -10.13 6.44 11.18
C TYR A 107 -10.67 7.82 10.84
N PHE A 108 -9.97 8.83 11.32
CA PHE A 108 -10.23 10.24 11.01
C PHE A 108 -9.00 10.82 10.30
N ASP A 109 -9.17 11.22 9.06
CA ASP A 109 -8.08 11.78 8.27
C ASP A 109 -7.91 13.28 8.55
N ARG A 110 -6.79 13.62 9.17
CA ARG A 110 -6.39 15.00 9.45
C ARG A 110 -5.24 15.46 8.57
N THR A 111 -4.92 14.71 7.52
CA THR A 111 -3.81 15.07 6.64
C THR A 111 -4.14 16.33 5.83
N SER A 112 -3.12 17.10 5.53
CA SER A 112 -3.22 18.30 4.72
C SER A 112 -2.11 18.34 3.67
N GLN A 113 -2.22 19.23 2.70
CA GLN A 113 -1.22 19.43 1.66
C GLN A 113 -0.91 18.17 0.81
N ARG A 114 -1.82 17.21 0.80
CA ARG A 114 -1.70 16.02 -0.05
C ARG A 114 -2.39 16.26 -1.38
N ALA A 115 -1.80 15.72 -2.45
CA ALA A 115 -2.46 15.66 -3.73
C ALA A 115 -3.78 14.86 -3.60
N ASN A 116 -4.71 15.11 -4.51
CA ASN A 116 -5.98 14.39 -4.52
C ASN A 116 -5.76 12.88 -4.38
N ASN A 117 -6.36 12.30 -3.36
CA ASN A 117 -6.26 10.88 -3.06
C ASN A 117 -7.42 10.07 -3.67
N THR A 118 -8.33 10.72 -4.35
CA THR A 118 -9.52 10.08 -4.91
C THR A 118 -9.46 10.02 -6.43
N PHE A 119 -10.07 9.00 -6.98
CA PHE A 119 -10.30 8.86 -8.41
C PHE A 119 -11.53 9.64 -8.89
N CYS A 120 -12.36 10.12 -7.98
CA CYS A 120 -13.58 10.85 -8.31
C CYS A 120 -13.27 12.34 -8.49
N LEU A 121 -13.35 12.81 -9.76
CA LEU A 121 -13.10 14.21 -10.09
C LEU A 121 -14.27 15.13 -9.73
N LEU A 122 -15.45 14.56 -9.48
CA LEU A 122 -16.67 15.31 -9.15
C LEU A 122 -16.81 15.57 -7.65
N TYR A 123 -16.04 14.88 -6.84
CA TYR A 123 -16.08 14.99 -5.40
C TYR A 123 -14.76 15.54 -4.90
N THR A 124 -14.69 16.85 -4.76
CA THR A 124 -13.61 17.47 -4.00
C THR A 124 -14.08 17.53 -2.55
N SER A 125 -13.50 16.67 -1.72
CA SER A 125 -13.72 16.80 -0.30
C SER A 125 -13.28 18.19 0.14
N PRO A 126 -14.16 18.99 0.75
CA PRO A 126 -13.70 20.20 1.41
C PRO A 126 -12.78 19.77 2.55
N SER A 127 -11.54 20.08 2.37
CA SER A 127 -10.54 19.86 3.41
C SER A 127 -10.74 20.83 4.57
#